data_436037af19f0b7314397e593c6155744
#
_entry.id   436037af19f0b7314397e593c6155744
#
_cell.length_a   1.000
_cell.length_b   1.000
_cell.length_c   1.000
_cell.angle_alpha   90.00
_cell.angle_beta   90.00
_cell.angle_gamma   90.00
#
_symmetry.space_group_name_H-M   'P 1'
#
loop_
_entity.id
_entity.type
_entity.pdbx_description
1 polymer ?
#
loop_
_entity_poly.entity_id
_entity_poly.type
_entity_poly.pdbx_seq_one_letter_code
_entity_poly.pdbx_strand_id
1 'polypeptide(L)'
;LSHKRIPKRRAAMAAGGVIALGAAALLLPHANAAQDGGSPDEAAAPRTLKAADAPDLAARLAGLLGDTFAGSYYDSGARRLVVNVVPGDDDEAVVRAKRAGAEVREVDNSMGELRSGARTLKSEASIPGTSWAIDPRTNRILVTADSTVTGDRWDRLESTVEGLGSGMATIRRSAGTFTTFVSGGDAVFGGGARCSLGFNVTAGDGSPAFLTAGHCGVAAAQWSDAQGGRPIATVDRAVFPGQGDFALVRYDDPATDAPSEVNLGDQTLPISDAAEATVGQEVFRMGSTTGLADGRVLGLDATVNYPEGTVTGLIQTDVCAEPGDSGGSLFTRDGLAIGLTSGGSGDCTTGGETFFQPVTTALNAVGATLGDEGAGAGAGEAADDGEASAGGGGGGGEGAGAGAGHAGAGGVAGDGSGAGE
;
A
#
# COMPACT_ATOMS: atom_id res chain seq x y z
N LEU A 1 -29.08 -16.87 55.14
CA LEU A 1 -29.36 -18.28 55.47
C LEU A 1 -29.09 -19.17 54.26
N SER A 2 -28.16 -19.99 54.48
CA SER A 2 -27.92 -21.39 54.09
C SER A 2 -26.86 -21.67 53.02
N HIS A 3 -25.70 -22.02 53.55
CA HIS A 3 -24.62 -22.70 52.84
C HIS A 3 -25.03 -24.09 52.33
N LYS A 4 -24.54 -24.48 51.15
CA LYS A 4 -24.34 -25.90 50.82
C LYS A 4 -22.99 -26.11 50.13
N ARG A 5 -22.07 -26.73 50.87
CA ARG A 5 -20.82 -27.33 50.38
C ARG A 5 -21.13 -28.68 49.75
N ILE A 6 -20.43 -29.07 48.70
CA ILE A 6 -20.42 -30.44 48.15
C ILE A 6 -18.97 -30.88 47.99
N PRO A 7 -18.67 -32.16 48.22
CA PRO A 7 -17.35 -32.64 48.63
C PRO A 7 -16.49 -33.20 47.49
N LYS A 8 -15.17 -33.19 47.76
CA LYS A 8 -14.12 -33.89 47.02
C LYS A 8 -14.34 -35.43 47.06
N ARG A 9 -14.18 -36.09 45.91
CA ARG A 9 -13.91 -37.54 45.86
C ARG A 9 -12.51 -37.79 45.25
N ARG A 10 -11.77 -38.58 46.00
CA ARG A 10 -10.44 -39.15 45.70
C ARG A 10 -10.59 -40.57 45.11
N ALA A 11 -9.47 -41.01 44.49
CA ALA A 11 -8.99 -42.39 44.25
C ALA A 11 -9.48 -43.01 42.92
N ALA A 12 -8.69 -43.82 42.23
CA ALA A 12 -7.59 -44.70 42.62
C ALA A 12 -6.73 -45.09 41.39
N MET A 13 -5.49 -45.48 41.68
CA MET A 13 -4.53 -46.12 40.78
C MET A 13 -4.96 -47.53 40.34
N ALA A 14 -4.56 -47.92 39.11
CA ALA A 14 -4.28 -49.32 38.82
C ALA A 14 -3.12 -49.42 37.83
N ALA A 15 -2.12 -50.21 38.21
CA ALA A 15 -0.91 -50.51 37.47
C ALA A 15 -1.10 -51.79 36.63
N GLY A 16 -0.27 -51.94 35.60
CA GLY A 16 0.10 -53.29 35.13
C GLY A 16 0.13 -53.49 33.61
N GLY A 17 1.32 -53.92 33.12
CA GLY A 17 1.40 -54.69 31.88
C GLY A 17 2.53 -54.31 30.93
N VAL A 18 3.73 -54.86 31.20
CA VAL A 18 4.87 -54.94 30.29
C VAL A 18 4.67 -56.07 29.27
N ILE A 19 4.80 -55.82 27.98
CA ILE A 19 5.20 -56.86 27.00
C ILE A 19 6.20 -56.22 26.03
N ALA A 20 7.43 -56.80 26.00
CA ALA A 20 8.50 -56.53 25.06
C ALA A 20 8.44 -57.56 23.91
N LEU A 21 8.71 -57.12 22.67
CA LEU A 21 9.23 -57.93 21.52
C LEU A 21 9.56 -56.90 20.43
N GLY A 22 10.84 -56.68 20.07
CA GLY A 22 11.59 -57.55 19.18
C GLY A 22 12.04 -56.70 17.99
N ALA A 23 13.33 -56.47 17.85
CA ALA A 23 14.07 -55.64 16.90
C ALA A 23 13.90 -56.02 15.40
N ALA A 24 13.91 -55.00 14.53
CA ALA A 24 14.52 -55.09 13.18
C ALA A 24 15.03 -53.71 12.78
N ALA A 25 16.36 -53.55 12.76
CA ALA A 25 17.05 -52.36 12.30
C ALA A 25 17.08 -52.36 10.77
N LEU A 26 16.54 -51.27 10.16
CA LEU A 26 16.85 -50.87 8.79
C LEU A 26 17.45 -49.49 8.83
N LEU A 27 18.74 -49.41 8.47
CA LEU A 27 19.54 -48.20 8.36
C LEU A 27 19.04 -47.39 7.16
N LEU A 28 18.50 -46.20 7.41
CA LEU A 28 18.30 -45.12 6.44
C LEU A 28 19.10 -43.89 6.90
N PRO A 29 19.65 -43.08 5.97
CA PRO A 29 20.61 -42.04 6.32
C PRO A 29 19.94 -40.90 7.05
N HIS A 30 20.61 -40.39 8.05
CA HIS A 30 20.20 -39.30 8.93
C HIS A 30 20.07 -37.97 8.16
N ALA A 31 18.82 -37.53 7.96
CA ALA A 31 18.55 -36.11 7.84
C ALA A 31 18.45 -35.56 9.27
N ASN A 32 19.38 -34.67 9.65
CA ASN A 32 19.33 -33.95 10.91
C ASN A 32 18.15 -32.99 10.90
N ALA A 33 16.96 -33.48 11.26
CA ALA A 33 15.92 -32.61 11.77
C ALA A 33 16.23 -32.41 13.26
N ALA A 34 16.64 -31.22 13.63
CA ALA A 34 16.70 -30.79 15.01
C ALA A 34 15.28 -30.94 15.60
N GLN A 35 15.09 -31.95 16.47
CA GLN A 35 13.94 -32.07 17.32
C GLN A 35 14.10 -31.07 18.46
N ASP A 36 13.53 -29.87 18.28
CA ASP A 36 13.18 -29.03 19.42
C ASP A 36 12.03 -29.71 20.16
N GLY A 37 12.39 -30.43 21.19
CA GLY A 37 11.50 -31.02 22.18
C GLY A 37 11.02 -29.91 23.15
N GLY A 38 10.33 -28.87 22.68
CA GLY A 38 9.65 -27.90 23.51
C GLY A 38 8.33 -28.50 24.00
N SER A 39 8.10 -28.42 25.30
CA SER A 39 6.80 -28.76 25.94
C SER A 39 5.67 -27.96 25.27
N PRO A 40 4.43 -28.50 25.16
CA PRO A 40 3.31 -27.84 24.49
C PRO A 40 2.86 -26.50 25.10
N ASP A 41 3.38 -26.12 26.26
CA ASP A 41 2.95 -24.94 27.04
C ASP A 41 3.97 -23.79 27.07
N GLU A 42 5.08 -23.87 26.38
CA GLU A 42 6.01 -22.74 26.30
C GLU A 42 5.56 -21.82 25.18
N ALA A 43 4.89 -20.72 25.55
CA ALA A 43 4.50 -19.66 24.62
C ALA A 43 5.77 -19.16 23.89
N ALA A 44 5.88 -19.44 22.61
CA ALA A 44 7.04 -19.03 21.81
C ALA A 44 7.25 -17.51 21.98
N ALA A 45 8.46 -17.12 22.38
CA ALA A 45 8.81 -15.71 22.53
C ALA A 45 8.65 -14.99 21.15
N PRO A 46 8.17 -13.73 21.15
CA PRO A 46 8.04 -12.98 19.92
C PRO A 46 9.37 -12.90 19.16
N ARG A 47 9.34 -13.09 17.83
CA ARG A 47 10.54 -13.07 17.00
C ARG A 47 10.90 -11.65 16.59
N THR A 48 12.19 -11.37 16.50
CA THR A 48 12.64 -10.14 15.83
C THR A 48 12.38 -10.25 14.33
N LEU A 49 11.86 -9.18 13.75
CA LEU A 49 11.41 -9.11 12.36
C LEU A 49 12.05 -7.89 11.69
N LYS A 50 12.33 -7.98 10.39
CA LYS A 50 12.65 -6.79 9.61
C LYS A 50 11.35 -6.01 9.33
N ALA A 51 11.45 -4.69 9.19
CA ALA A 51 10.28 -3.86 8.89
C ALA A 51 9.59 -4.28 7.58
N ALA A 52 10.37 -4.63 6.55
CA ALA A 52 9.87 -5.08 5.26
C ALA A 52 9.04 -6.39 5.33
N ASP A 53 9.32 -7.25 6.30
CA ASP A 53 8.60 -8.54 6.45
C ASP A 53 7.30 -8.41 7.28
N ALA A 54 7.10 -7.24 7.92
CA ALA A 54 5.98 -7.02 8.83
C ALA A 54 4.61 -7.00 8.13
N PRO A 55 4.43 -6.36 6.96
CA PRO A 55 3.14 -6.34 6.25
C PRO A 55 2.64 -7.74 5.88
N ASP A 56 3.51 -8.58 5.35
CA ASP A 56 3.15 -9.95 4.95
C ASP A 56 2.72 -10.81 6.15
N LEU A 57 3.43 -10.67 7.26
CA LEU A 57 3.06 -11.38 8.49
C LEU A 57 1.74 -10.84 9.04
N ALA A 58 1.55 -9.52 9.03
CA ALA A 58 0.32 -8.87 9.46
C ALA A 58 -0.90 -9.34 8.66
N ALA A 59 -0.79 -9.37 7.32
CA ALA A 59 -1.85 -9.83 6.43
C ALA A 59 -2.22 -11.30 6.68
N ARG A 60 -1.22 -12.18 6.80
CA ARG A 60 -1.45 -13.60 7.13
C ARG A 60 -2.15 -13.78 8.48
N LEU A 61 -1.73 -13.02 9.50
CA LEU A 61 -2.34 -13.10 10.83
C LEU A 61 -3.74 -12.51 10.87
N ALA A 62 -4.01 -11.44 10.13
CA ALA A 62 -5.36 -10.90 9.99
C ALA A 62 -6.33 -11.95 9.42
N GLY A 63 -5.92 -12.66 8.35
CA GLY A 63 -6.72 -13.75 7.79
C GLY A 63 -6.89 -14.95 8.72
N LEU A 64 -5.85 -15.26 9.53
CA LEU A 64 -5.87 -16.38 10.46
C LEU A 64 -6.76 -16.13 11.68
N LEU A 65 -6.77 -14.89 12.18
CA LEU A 65 -7.49 -14.47 13.39
C LEU A 65 -8.94 -14.08 13.12
N GLY A 66 -9.28 -13.75 11.86
CA GLY A 66 -10.65 -13.39 11.48
C GLY A 66 -11.24 -12.29 12.38
N ASP A 67 -12.40 -12.55 12.98
CA ASP A 67 -13.13 -11.57 13.80
C ASP A 67 -12.44 -11.20 15.12
N THR A 68 -11.50 -12.01 15.60
CA THR A 68 -10.71 -11.67 16.80
C THR A 68 -9.59 -10.70 16.52
N PHE A 69 -9.25 -10.46 15.23
CA PHE A 69 -8.23 -9.51 14.84
C PHE A 69 -8.66 -8.07 15.10
N ALA A 70 -7.82 -7.32 15.80
CA ALA A 70 -8.10 -5.94 16.19
C ALA A 70 -7.02 -4.95 15.72
N GLY A 71 -6.30 -5.32 14.64
CA GLY A 71 -5.22 -4.53 14.06
C GLY A 71 -3.83 -4.99 14.45
N SER A 72 -2.83 -4.45 13.77
CA SER A 72 -1.42 -4.74 14.07
C SER A 72 -0.55 -3.52 13.82
N TYR A 73 0.63 -3.50 14.40
CA TYR A 73 1.65 -2.48 14.15
C TYR A 73 3.05 -3.04 14.36
N TYR A 74 4.00 -2.47 13.65
CA TYR A 74 5.41 -2.78 13.83
C TYR A 74 6.02 -1.91 14.93
N ASP A 75 6.57 -2.55 15.96
CA ASP A 75 7.38 -1.89 16.98
C ASP A 75 8.85 -1.88 16.52
N SER A 76 9.29 -0.71 16.03
CA SER A 76 10.66 -0.54 15.53
C SER A 76 11.71 -0.59 16.64
N GLY A 77 11.37 -0.23 17.87
CA GLY A 77 12.27 -0.32 19.02
C GLY A 77 12.53 -1.75 19.44
N ALA A 78 11.47 -2.56 19.53
CA ALA A 78 11.55 -3.99 19.83
C ALA A 78 11.81 -4.85 18.57
N ARG A 79 11.69 -4.28 17.37
CA ARG A 79 11.78 -4.98 16.07
C ARG A 79 10.82 -6.16 16.00
N ARG A 80 9.55 -5.93 16.31
CA ARG A 80 8.51 -6.97 16.40
C ARG A 80 7.21 -6.50 15.76
N LEU A 81 6.44 -7.45 15.22
CA LEU A 81 5.06 -7.21 14.88
C LEU A 81 4.20 -7.42 16.13
N VAL A 82 3.48 -6.40 16.54
CA VAL A 82 2.44 -6.49 17.58
C VAL A 82 1.11 -6.70 16.90
N VAL A 83 0.35 -7.70 17.34
CA VAL A 83 -0.98 -8.03 16.84
C VAL A 83 -1.98 -7.89 17.98
N ASN A 84 -2.97 -7.04 17.77
CA ASN A 84 -4.06 -6.85 18.71
C ASN A 84 -5.13 -7.91 18.49
N VAL A 85 -5.66 -8.46 19.57
CA VAL A 85 -6.78 -9.40 19.58
C VAL A 85 -7.81 -8.97 20.59
N VAL A 86 -9.09 -9.12 20.28
CA VAL A 86 -10.15 -9.00 21.30
C VAL A 86 -10.22 -10.30 22.09
N PRO A 87 -10.40 -10.24 23.43
CA PRO A 87 -10.65 -11.41 24.23
C PRO A 87 -11.90 -12.17 23.74
N GLY A 88 -11.79 -13.48 23.58
CA GLY A 88 -12.87 -14.34 23.11
C GLY A 88 -12.66 -15.76 23.60
N ASP A 89 -13.58 -16.67 23.23
CA ASP A 89 -13.50 -18.09 23.60
C ASP A 89 -12.43 -18.87 22.80
N ASP A 90 -11.71 -18.21 21.84
CA ASP A 90 -10.76 -18.84 20.95
C ASP A 90 -9.30 -18.58 21.37
N ASP A 91 -8.87 -19.21 22.46
CA ASP A 91 -7.45 -19.19 22.87
C ASP A 91 -6.50 -19.76 21.79
N GLU A 92 -7.02 -20.59 20.87
CA GLU A 92 -6.23 -21.20 19.82
C GLU A 92 -5.74 -20.16 18.80
N ALA A 93 -6.53 -19.13 18.50
CA ALA A 93 -6.14 -18.04 17.59
C ALA A 93 -4.95 -17.26 18.16
N VAL A 94 -4.99 -16.94 19.46
CA VAL A 94 -3.88 -16.29 20.18
C VAL A 94 -2.61 -17.14 20.16
N VAL A 95 -2.75 -18.44 20.40
CA VAL A 95 -1.62 -19.40 20.37
C VAL A 95 -1.01 -19.46 18.96
N ARG A 96 -1.85 -19.46 17.91
CA ARG A 96 -1.38 -19.47 16.52
C ARG A 96 -0.59 -18.21 16.18
N ALA A 97 -1.07 -17.03 16.60
CA ALA A 97 -0.37 -15.77 16.38
C ALA A 97 1.00 -15.73 17.09
N LYS A 98 1.07 -16.19 18.34
CA LYS A 98 2.33 -16.31 19.09
C LYS A 98 3.30 -17.30 18.42
N ARG A 99 2.81 -18.45 17.95
CA ARG A 99 3.63 -19.44 17.21
C ARG A 99 4.18 -18.88 15.90
N ALA A 100 3.44 -17.98 15.23
CA ALA A 100 3.92 -17.28 14.05
C ALA A 100 4.99 -16.23 14.35
N GLY A 101 5.26 -15.95 15.63
CA GLY A 101 6.31 -15.03 16.09
C GLY A 101 5.85 -13.60 16.35
N ALA A 102 4.56 -13.34 16.34
CA ALA A 102 4.01 -12.03 16.71
C ALA A 102 3.96 -11.85 18.23
N GLU A 103 4.08 -10.62 18.68
CA GLU A 103 3.68 -10.20 20.01
C GLU A 103 2.16 -9.99 20.02
N VAL A 104 1.45 -10.63 20.92
CA VAL A 104 -0.02 -10.53 20.99
C VAL A 104 -0.40 -9.63 22.15
N ARG A 105 -1.27 -8.65 21.86
CA ARG A 105 -1.83 -7.71 22.83
C ARG A 105 -3.35 -7.83 22.84
N GLU A 106 -3.94 -8.05 23.98
CA GLU A 106 -5.39 -8.00 24.17
C GLU A 106 -5.87 -6.55 24.24
N VAL A 107 -6.99 -6.27 23.56
CA VAL A 107 -7.58 -4.93 23.43
C VAL A 107 -9.11 -5.01 23.48
N ASP A 108 -9.75 -3.84 23.70
CA ASP A 108 -11.19 -3.78 23.92
C ASP A 108 -12.01 -3.73 22.62
N ASN A 109 -11.49 -3.04 21.58
CA ASN A 109 -12.24 -2.79 20.34
C ASN A 109 -11.78 -3.74 19.23
N SER A 110 -12.71 -4.48 18.62
CA SER A 110 -12.43 -5.25 17.41
C SER A 110 -12.21 -4.35 16.19
N MET A 111 -11.54 -4.85 15.16
CA MET A 111 -11.40 -4.14 13.90
C MET A 111 -12.77 -3.85 13.24
N GLY A 112 -13.75 -4.75 13.43
CA GLY A 112 -15.12 -4.56 12.95
C GLY A 112 -15.82 -3.37 13.60
N GLU A 113 -15.68 -3.21 14.91
CA GLU A 113 -16.24 -2.08 15.68
C GLU A 113 -15.55 -0.77 15.29
N LEU A 114 -14.20 -0.75 15.21
CA LEU A 114 -13.45 0.42 14.81
C LEU A 114 -13.84 0.89 13.39
N ARG A 115 -13.96 -0.04 12.43
CA ARG A 115 -14.44 0.27 11.09
C ARG A 115 -15.89 0.75 11.07
N SER A 116 -16.74 0.23 11.96
CA SER A 116 -18.11 0.71 12.11
C SER A 116 -18.14 2.14 12.62
N GLY A 117 -17.35 2.47 13.65
CA GLY A 117 -17.19 3.83 14.15
C GLY A 117 -16.68 4.79 13.08
N ALA A 118 -15.69 4.36 12.27
CA ALA A 118 -15.20 5.16 11.14
C ALA A 118 -16.29 5.42 10.09
N ARG A 119 -17.18 4.45 9.81
CA ARG A 119 -18.33 4.68 8.93
C ARG A 119 -19.34 5.68 9.51
N THR A 120 -19.58 5.64 10.82
CA THR A 120 -20.42 6.63 11.52
C THR A 120 -19.82 8.02 11.41
N LEU A 121 -18.51 8.19 11.62
CA LEU A 121 -17.83 9.48 11.40
C LEU A 121 -18.02 9.96 9.96
N LYS A 122 -17.88 9.07 8.97
CA LYS A 122 -18.10 9.42 7.56
C LYS A 122 -19.53 9.88 7.28
N SER A 123 -20.55 9.26 7.89
CA SER A 123 -21.95 9.64 7.65
C SER A 123 -22.39 10.89 8.42
N GLU A 124 -21.84 11.12 9.61
CA GLU A 124 -22.34 12.14 10.54
C GLU A 124 -21.41 13.33 10.74
N ALA A 125 -20.10 13.14 10.53
CA ALA A 125 -19.07 14.13 10.79
C ALA A 125 -18.08 14.33 9.63
N SER A 126 -18.51 14.19 8.37
CA SER A 126 -17.73 14.62 7.19
C SER A 126 -17.66 16.15 7.14
N ILE A 127 -16.77 16.70 7.95
CA ILE A 127 -16.57 18.16 8.11
C ILE A 127 -15.24 18.49 7.42
N PRO A 128 -15.21 19.45 6.46
CA PRO A 128 -13.95 19.95 5.91
C PRO A 128 -12.99 20.38 7.02
N GLY A 129 -11.74 19.96 6.93
CA GLY A 129 -10.74 20.16 7.97
C GLY A 129 -10.66 19.02 9.01
N THR A 130 -11.33 17.89 8.75
CA THR A 130 -11.22 16.70 9.60
C THR A 130 -10.60 15.52 8.88
N SER A 131 -9.90 14.69 9.64
CA SER A 131 -9.40 13.39 9.20
C SER A 131 -9.56 12.35 10.31
N TRP A 132 -9.56 11.06 9.95
CA TRP A 132 -9.50 9.98 10.93
C TRP A 132 -8.81 8.74 10.35
N ALA A 133 -8.13 8.04 11.25
CA ALA A 133 -7.52 6.74 10.98
C ALA A 133 -7.68 5.82 12.19
N ILE A 134 -7.66 4.52 11.93
CA ILE A 134 -7.60 3.53 13.02
C ILE A 134 -6.14 3.42 13.46
N ASP A 135 -5.88 3.74 14.73
CA ASP A 135 -4.57 3.56 15.34
C ASP A 135 -4.52 2.24 16.14
N PRO A 136 -3.84 1.21 15.63
CA PRO A 136 -3.73 -0.06 16.34
C PRO A 136 -2.87 0.03 17.61
N ARG A 137 -2.03 1.06 17.78
CA ARG A 137 -1.24 1.25 19.00
C ARG A 137 -2.12 1.59 20.19
N THR A 138 -3.12 2.45 19.97
CA THR A 138 -4.08 2.85 20.98
C THR A 138 -5.36 2.03 20.96
N ASN A 139 -5.58 1.23 19.90
CA ASN A 139 -6.82 0.51 19.61
C ASN A 139 -8.03 1.43 19.55
N ARG A 140 -7.86 2.59 18.91
CA ARG A 140 -8.89 3.63 18.79
C ARG A 140 -8.89 4.24 17.40
N ILE A 141 -9.97 4.93 17.07
CA ILE A 141 -10.02 5.83 15.93
C ILE A 141 -9.39 7.16 16.39
N LEU A 142 -8.27 7.54 15.77
CA LEU A 142 -7.67 8.85 15.99
C LEU A 142 -8.32 9.83 15.01
N VAL A 143 -9.10 10.76 15.55
CA VAL A 143 -9.76 11.84 14.80
C VAL A 143 -8.91 13.09 14.94
N THR A 144 -8.58 13.72 13.82
CA THR A 144 -7.83 14.98 13.82
C THR A 144 -8.69 16.08 13.22
N ALA A 145 -8.72 17.23 13.86
CA ALA A 145 -9.37 18.43 13.38
C ALA A 145 -8.35 19.55 13.23
N ASP A 146 -8.32 20.19 12.07
CA ASP A 146 -7.46 21.31 11.76
C ASP A 146 -7.94 22.63 12.40
N SER A 147 -7.20 23.73 12.17
CA SER A 147 -7.49 25.03 12.76
C SER A 147 -8.82 25.67 12.31
N THR A 148 -9.41 25.20 11.20
CA THR A 148 -10.70 25.73 10.66
C THR A 148 -11.92 25.10 11.31
N VAL A 149 -11.76 23.97 12.02
CA VAL A 149 -12.85 23.26 12.71
C VAL A 149 -13.12 23.90 14.07
N THR A 150 -14.04 24.85 14.12
CA THR A 150 -14.40 25.63 15.32
C THR A 150 -15.91 25.77 15.45
N GLY A 151 -16.40 26.20 16.66
CA GLY A 151 -17.82 26.43 16.93
C GLY A 151 -18.67 25.20 16.63
N ASP A 152 -19.82 25.39 15.97
CA ASP A 152 -20.79 24.34 15.67
C ASP A 152 -20.20 23.12 14.95
N ARG A 153 -19.12 23.32 14.15
CA ARG A 153 -18.41 22.21 13.50
C ARG A 153 -17.65 21.36 14.51
N TRP A 154 -17.01 22.02 15.45
CA TRP A 154 -16.31 21.33 16.55
C TRP A 154 -17.31 20.59 17.44
N ASP A 155 -18.39 21.24 17.85
CA ASP A 155 -19.42 20.67 18.72
C ASP A 155 -20.06 19.43 18.08
N ARG A 156 -20.33 19.50 16.76
CA ARG A 156 -20.82 18.36 16.00
C ARG A 156 -19.81 17.20 15.96
N LEU A 157 -18.54 17.50 15.70
CA LEU A 157 -17.48 16.48 15.68
C LEU A 157 -17.36 15.80 17.04
N GLU A 158 -17.28 16.58 18.11
CA GLU A 158 -17.16 16.12 19.49
C GLU A 158 -18.36 15.24 19.88
N SER A 159 -19.58 15.71 19.63
CA SER A 159 -20.80 14.94 19.87
C SER A 159 -20.85 13.62 19.10
N THR A 160 -20.38 13.61 17.83
CA THR A 160 -20.35 12.37 17.04
C THR A 160 -19.33 11.39 17.61
N VAL A 161 -18.14 11.87 18.01
CA VAL A 161 -17.10 11.02 18.60
C VAL A 161 -17.53 10.45 19.96
N GLU A 162 -18.17 11.26 20.81
CA GLU A 162 -18.73 10.80 22.07
C GLU A 162 -19.83 9.74 21.86
N GLY A 163 -20.64 9.90 20.82
CA GLY A 163 -21.69 8.97 20.42
C GLY A 163 -21.17 7.59 19.96
N LEU A 164 -19.90 7.45 19.57
CA LEU A 164 -19.29 6.16 19.26
C LEU A 164 -19.08 5.26 20.47
N GLY A 165 -19.09 5.85 21.66
CA GLY A 165 -18.86 5.12 22.91
C GLY A 165 -17.47 5.37 23.52
N SER A 166 -17.38 5.10 24.81
CA SER A 166 -16.17 5.33 25.59
C SER A 166 -15.01 4.47 25.07
N GLY A 167 -13.89 5.12 24.77
CA GLY A 167 -12.67 4.41 24.34
C GLY A 167 -12.60 4.05 22.85
N MET A 168 -13.64 4.34 22.06
CA MET A 168 -13.67 4.03 20.62
C MET A 168 -12.84 5.00 19.80
N ALA A 169 -12.86 6.29 20.11
CA ALA A 169 -12.15 7.32 19.37
C ALA A 169 -11.52 8.37 20.29
N THR A 170 -10.56 9.11 19.74
CA THR A 170 -9.92 10.25 20.41
C THR A 170 -9.79 11.39 19.41
N ILE A 171 -10.16 12.62 19.80
CA ILE A 171 -9.98 13.81 18.99
C ILE A 171 -8.69 14.51 19.39
N ARG A 172 -7.92 14.96 18.40
CA ARG A 172 -6.81 15.90 18.58
C ARG A 172 -6.93 17.07 17.61
N ARG A 173 -6.31 18.18 17.94
CA ARG A 173 -6.15 19.32 17.03
C ARG A 173 -4.82 19.21 16.28
N SER A 174 -4.86 19.53 14.98
CA SER A 174 -3.68 19.72 14.15
C SER A 174 -3.44 21.22 13.93
N ALA A 175 -2.18 21.60 13.79
CA ALA A 175 -1.83 22.94 13.34
C ALA A 175 -2.11 23.09 11.83
N GLY A 176 -2.38 24.32 11.38
CA GLY A 176 -2.64 24.60 9.96
C GLY A 176 -4.02 24.18 9.48
N THR A 177 -4.15 23.98 8.20
CA THR A 177 -5.40 23.62 7.51
C THR A 177 -5.14 22.43 6.59
N PHE A 178 -6.04 21.48 6.53
CA PHE A 178 -5.94 20.38 5.56
C PHE A 178 -6.24 20.91 4.17
N THR A 179 -5.21 20.91 3.31
CA THR A 179 -5.30 21.34 1.92
C THR A 179 -4.63 20.29 1.03
N THR A 180 -5.08 20.21 -0.23
CA THR A 180 -4.32 19.53 -1.27
C THR A 180 -3.11 20.39 -1.62
N PHE A 181 -1.97 19.75 -1.86
CA PHE A 181 -0.80 20.46 -2.31
C PHE A 181 -0.83 20.51 -3.84
N VAL A 182 -0.89 21.70 -4.42
CA VAL A 182 -0.96 21.93 -5.88
C VAL A 182 0.25 22.70 -6.29
N SER A 183 1.37 22.04 -6.40
CA SER A 183 2.59 22.45 -7.10
C SER A 183 3.86 21.73 -6.62
N GLY A 184 4.44 20.92 -7.35
CA GLY A 184 5.72 20.41 -7.45
C GLY A 184 6.53 19.32 -7.07
N GLY A 185 7.11 18.37 -7.56
CA GLY A 185 8.02 17.30 -7.29
C GLY A 185 9.14 17.23 -8.31
N ASP A 186 9.74 16.17 -8.78
CA ASP A 186 10.45 16.28 -10.07
C ASP A 186 9.41 16.90 -10.98
N ALA A 187 9.57 18.18 -11.21
CA ALA A 187 8.45 19.06 -11.42
C ALA A 187 7.74 18.72 -12.71
N VAL A 188 6.53 18.24 -12.62
CA VAL A 188 5.63 18.18 -13.77
C VAL A 188 4.71 19.39 -13.74
N PHE A 189 4.57 20.06 -14.88
CA PHE A 189 3.82 21.32 -15.02
C PHE A 189 2.66 21.15 -15.99
N GLY A 190 1.46 21.54 -15.60
CA GLY A 190 0.28 21.46 -16.44
C GLY A 190 -0.84 22.38 -15.96
N GLY A 191 -1.58 23.02 -16.87
CA GLY A 191 -2.76 23.85 -16.50
C GLY A 191 -2.47 25.03 -15.57
N GLY A 192 -1.21 25.47 -15.44
CA GLY A 192 -0.78 26.45 -14.45
C GLY A 192 -0.49 25.84 -13.07
N ALA A 193 -0.71 24.55 -12.90
CA ALA A 193 -0.34 23.78 -11.71
C ALA A 193 1.08 23.19 -11.87
N ARG A 194 1.65 22.85 -10.73
CA ARG A 194 2.92 22.14 -10.61
C ARG A 194 2.73 20.99 -9.62
N CYS A 195 3.04 19.75 -10.01
CA CYS A 195 2.95 18.55 -9.19
C CYS A 195 4.25 17.73 -9.26
N SER A 196 4.30 16.65 -8.56
CA SER A 196 5.42 15.70 -8.52
C SER A 196 5.13 14.47 -9.36
N LEU A 197 6.11 13.99 -10.10
CA LEU A 197 6.16 12.61 -10.55
C LEU A 197 6.31 11.70 -9.32
N GLY A 198 5.41 10.74 -9.14
CA GLY A 198 5.53 9.75 -8.09
C GLY A 198 6.48 8.61 -8.49
N PHE A 199 6.01 7.72 -9.32
CA PHE A 199 6.79 6.59 -9.81
C PHE A 199 6.59 6.41 -11.30
N ASN A 200 7.68 6.17 -12.04
CA ASN A 200 7.59 5.64 -13.39
C ASN A 200 7.06 4.21 -13.34
N VAL A 201 6.18 3.88 -14.27
CA VAL A 201 5.48 2.60 -14.35
C VAL A 201 5.32 2.18 -15.80
N THR A 202 5.10 0.89 -16.01
CA THR A 202 4.65 0.36 -17.29
C THR A 202 3.13 0.21 -17.26
N ALA A 203 2.42 0.87 -18.16
CA ALA A 203 0.97 0.73 -18.30
C ALA A 203 0.60 -0.65 -18.82
N GLY A 204 -0.67 -1.07 -18.66
CA GLY A 204 -1.12 -2.42 -19.01
C GLY A 204 -0.97 -2.82 -20.48
N ASP A 205 -0.74 -1.87 -21.37
CA ASP A 205 -0.42 -2.11 -22.80
C ASP A 205 1.11 -2.07 -23.11
N GLY A 206 1.95 -1.97 -22.07
CA GLY A 206 3.39 -1.92 -22.18
C GLY A 206 3.97 -0.54 -22.45
N SER A 207 3.15 0.51 -22.52
CA SER A 207 3.64 1.88 -22.76
C SER A 207 4.22 2.51 -21.48
N PRO A 208 5.25 3.38 -21.60
CA PRO A 208 5.81 4.10 -20.47
C PRO A 208 4.82 5.13 -19.94
N ALA A 209 4.71 5.21 -18.63
CA ALA A 209 3.81 6.12 -17.91
C ALA A 209 4.40 6.48 -16.54
N PHE A 210 3.75 7.38 -15.83
CA PHE A 210 4.03 7.63 -14.42
C PHE A 210 2.77 7.79 -13.59
N LEU A 211 2.89 7.54 -12.31
CA LEU A 211 1.86 7.82 -11.31
C LEU A 211 2.11 9.18 -10.67
N THR A 212 1.02 9.91 -10.40
CA THR A 212 1.00 11.15 -9.62
C THR A 212 -0.31 11.22 -8.82
N ALA A 213 -0.56 12.32 -8.10
CA ALA A 213 -1.82 12.51 -7.40
C ALA A 213 -2.99 12.71 -8.37
N GLY A 214 -4.18 12.26 -7.95
CA GLY A 214 -5.41 12.39 -8.74
C GLY A 214 -5.84 13.84 -8.91
N HIS A 215 -5.73 14.65 -7.84
CA HIS A 215 -6.04 16.08 -7.92
C HIS A 215 -5.13 16.81 -8.94
N CYS A 216 -3.90 16.38 -9.15
CA CYS A 216 -3.04 16.85 -10.24
C CYS A 216 -3.62 16.46 -11.60
N GLY A 217 -4.01 15.18 -11.75
CA GLY A 217 -4.59 14.68 -13.00
C GLY A 217 -5.90 15.34 -13.41
N VAL A 218 -6.73 15.80 -12.45
CA VAL A 218 -7.95 16.56 -12.76
C VAL A 218 -7.67 18.04 -12.99
N ALA A 219 -6.55 18.59 -12.48
CA ALA A 219 -6.17 19.99 -12.70
C ALA A 219 -5.67 20.26 -14.12
N ALA A 220 -5.02 19.28 -14.77
CA ALA A 220 -4.47 19.43 -16.12
C ALA A 220 -4.49 18.09 -16.87
N ALA A 221 -4.87 18.13 -18.14
CA ALA A 221 -4.88 16.94 -19.01
C ALA A 221 -3.50 16.62 -19.59
N GLN A 222 -2.60 17.60 -19.67
CA GLN A 222 -1.25 17.45 -20.26
C GLN A 222 -0.20 18.03 -19.32
N TRP A 223 0.94 17.38 -19.30
CA TRP A 223 2.05 17.70 -18.40
C TRP A 223 3.36 17.83 -19.15
N SER A 224 4.24 18.71 -18.67
CA SER A 224 5.59 18.94 -19.16
C SER A 224 6.60 18.85 -18.02
N ASP A 225 7.86 18.60 -18.34
CA ASP A 225 9.01 18.55 -17.45
C ASP A 225 9.59 19.93 -17.09
N ALA A 226 9.10 20.98 -17.72
CA ALA A 226 9.54 22.34 -17.48
C ALA A 226 8.36 23.32 -17.49
N GLN A 227 8.45 24.38 -16.67
CA GLN A 227 7.45 25.44 -16.64
C GLN A 227 7.39 26.15 -18.01
N GLY A 228 6.20 26.09 -18.64
CA GLY A 228 6.00 26.62 -19.99
C GLY A 228 6.64 25.76 -21.09
N GLY A 229 7.10 24.57 -20.76
CA GLY A 229 7.60 23.55 -21.67
C GLY A 229 6.52 22.98 -22.57
N ARG A 230 6.92 22.27 -23.61
CA ARG A 230 5.97 21.50 -24.42
C ARG A 230 5.47 20.31 -23.61
N PRO A 231 4.19 19.92 -23.75
CA PRO A 231 3.71 18.68 -23.15
C PRO A 231 4.56 17.49 -23.58
N ILE A 232 4.84 16.60 -22.64
CA ILE A 232 5.56 15.34 -22.83
C ILE A 232 4.72 14.14 -22.42
N ALA A 233 3.60 14.39 -21.71
CA ALA A 233 2.75 13.33 -21.20
C ALA A 233 1.30 13.80 -21.08
N THR A 234 0.36 12.85 -21.23
CA THR A 234 -1.08 13.07 -21.21
C THR A 234 -1.74 12.19 -20.15
N VAL A 235 -2.68 12.74 -19.39
CA VAL A 235 -3.44 12.01 -18.37
C VAL A 235 -4.34 10.98 -19.04
N ASP A 236 -4.12 9.72 -18.69
CA ASP A 236 -4.95 8.60 -19.13
C ASP A 236 -6.13 8.37 -18.16
N ARG A 237 -5.86 8.43 -16.86
CA ARG A 237 -6.85 8.23 -15.82
C ARG A 237 -6.52 9.04 -14.58
N ALA A 238 -7.53 9.65 -13.97
CA ALA A 238 -7.42 10.33 -12.69
C ALA A 238 -8.60 9.97 -11.78
N VAL A 239 -8.34 9.81 -10.50
CA VAL A 239 -9.34 9.55 -9.45
C VAL A 239 -9.11 10.56 -8.34
N PHE A 240 -10.04 11.50 -8.20
CA PHE A 240 -10.09 12.50 -7.14
C PHE A 240 -11.37 13.35 -7.24
N PRO A 241 -12.03 13.72 -6.13
CA PRO A 241 -11.94 13.07 -4.83
C PRO A 241 -12.66 11.70 -4.80
N GLY A 242 -12.72 11.04 -3.66
CA GLY A 242 -13.50 9.81 -3.48
C GLY A 242 -12.70 8.65 -2.89
N GLN A 243 -12.62 7.52 -3.60
CA GLN A 243 -11.94 6.33 -3.13
C GLN A 243 -10.43 6.34 -3.42
N GLY A 244 -9.83 7.51 -3.55
CA GLY A 244 -8.40 7.68 -3.75
C GLY A 244 -8.04 9.05 -4.32
N ASP A 245 -6.74 9.26 -4.44
CA ASP A 245 -6.10 10.45 -4.99
C ASP A 245 -4.89 10.03 -5.83
N PHE A 246 -5.13 9.53 -7.04
CA PHE A 246 -4.09 9.05 -7.96
C PHE A 246 -4.44 9.30 -9.41
N ALA A 247 -3.42 9.47 -10.25
CA ALA A 247 -3.54 9.54 -11.70
C ALA A 247 -2.44 8.73 -12.39
N LEU A 248 -2.80 8.10 -13.51
CA LEU A 248 -1.88 7.56 -14.50
C LEU A 248 -1.70 8.58 -15.62
N VAL A 249 -0.46 8.94 -15.90
CA VAL A 249 -0.09 9.88 -16.95
C VAL A 249 0.85 9.17 -17.91
N ARG A 250 0.47 9.05 -19.18
CA ARG A 250 1.25 8.36 -20.20
C ARG A 250 2.22 9.32 -20.88
N TYR A 251 3.44 8.90 -21.10
CA TYR A 251 4.35 9.64 -21.96
C TYR A 251 3.85 9.63 -23.40
N ASP A 252 3.89 10.78 -24.06
CA ASP A 252 3.43 10.95 -25.44
C ASP A 252 4.36 10.24 -26.44
N ASP A 253 5.64 10.10 -26.11
CA ASP A 253 6.61 9.31 -26.87
C ASP A 253 6.72 7.90 -26.27
N PRO A 254 6.31 6.85 -27.00
CA PRO A 254 6.39 5.48 -26.49
C PRO A 254 7.83 4.94 -26.34
N ALA A 255 8.82 5.68 -26.86
CA ALA A 255 10.25 5.36 -26.70
C ALA A 255 10.88 6.09 -25.51
N THR A 256 10.09 6.77 -24.67
CA THR A 256 10.60 7.45 -23.47
C THR A 256 11.22 6.42 -22.52
N ASP A 257 12.51 6.64 -22.21
CA ASP A 257 13.18 5.90 -21.14
C ASP A 257 12.65 6.40 -19.79
N ALA A 258 11.96 5.53 -19.06
CA ALA A 258 11.26 5.85 -17.83
C ALA A 258 11.59 4.82 -16.73
N PRO A 259 12.85 4.79 -16.24
CA PRO A 259 13.27 3.81 -15.25
C PRO A 259 12.47 3.98 -13.95
N SER A 260 12.17 2.86 -13.29
CA SER A 260 11.48 2.86 -11.99
C SER A 260 12.49 3.19 -10.89
N GLU A 261 12.70 4.47 -10.64
CA GLU A 261 13.64 4.97 -9.64
C GLU A 261 13.17 6.31 -9.03
N VAL A 262 13.71 6.65 -7.87
CA VAL A 262 13.49 7.94 -7.21
C VAL A 262 14.79 8.72 -7.21
N ASN A 263 14.74 9.96 -7.72
CA ASN A 263 15.86 10.87 -7.73
C ASN A 263 16.06 11.50 -6.34
N LEU A 264 17.18 11.22 -5.69
CA LEU A 264 17.53 11.76 -4.36
C LEU A 264 18.44 12.99 -4.42
N GLY A 265 18.62 13.56 -5.60
CA GLY A 265 19.45 14.74 -5.87
C GLY A 265 20.80 14.37 -6.47
N ASP A 266 21.70 13.77 -5.72
CA ASP A 266 23.03 13.35 -6.15
C ASP A 266 23.14 11.86 -6.53
N GLN A 267 22.11 11.09 -6.27
CA GLN A 267 21.99 9.66 -6.58
C GLN A 267 20.54 9.29 -6.85
N THR A 268 20.31 8.15 -7.51
CA THR A 268 18.99 7.56 -7.67
C THR A 268 18.84 6.32 -6.78
N LEU A 269 17.60 6.05 -6.35
CA LEU A 269 17.23 4.82 -5.66
C LEU A 269 16.33 4.01 -6.58
N PRO A 270 16.79 2.84 -7.07
CA PRO A 270 15.92 1.94 -7.82
C PRO A 270 14.71 1.50 -6.99
N ILE A 271 13.54 1.51 -7.60
CA ILE A 271 12.30 1.02 -7.00
C ILE A 271 12.00 -0.35 -7.61
N SER A 272 12.12 -1.38 -6.78
CA SER A 272 12.04 -2.77 -7.23
C SER A 272 10.64 -3.35 -7.21
N ASP A 273 9.77 -2.86 -6.31
CA ASP A 273 8.42 -3.40 -6.12
C ASP A 273 7.55 -2.40 -5.33
N ALA A 274 6.26 -2.72 -5.22
CA ALA A 274 5.31 -2.02 -4.37
C ALA A 274 5.00 -2.84 -3.11
N ALA A 275 4.81 -2.16 -1.98
CA ALA A 275 4.42 -2.81 -0.73
C ALA A 275 3.33 -2.05 0.01
N GLU A 276 2.54 -2.79 0.79
CA GLU A 276 1.58 -2.22 1.72
C GLU A 276 2.28 -1.56 2.90
N ALA A 277 1.77 -0.42 3.33
CA ALA A 277 2.26 0.28 4.52
C ALA A 277 1.91 -0.47 5.81
N THR A 278 2.77 -0.34 6.81
CA THR A 278 2.51 -0.84 8.17
C THR A 278 2.70 0.26 9.19
N VAL A 279 1.76 0.42 10.13
CA VAL A 279 1.87 1.45 11.17
C VAL A 279 3.15 1.26 11.98
N GLY A 280 3.92 2.34 12.12
CA GLY A 280 5.25 2.36 12.75
C GLY A 280 6.42 2.13 11.79
N GLN A 281 6.15 1.81 10.53
CA GLN A 281 7.18 1.68 9.50
C GLN A 281 7.86 3.03 9.25
N GLU A 282 9.19 3.02 9.16
CA GLU A 282 9.97 4.17 8.69
C GLU A 282 9.79 4.29 7.17
N VAL A 283 9.51 5.49 6.72
CA VAL A 283 9.27 5.80 5.30
C VAL A 283 9.97 7.10 4.92
N PHE A 284 10.27 7.24 3.64
CA PHE A 284 10.91 8.39 3.04
C PHE A 284 9.98 8.97 1.97
N ARG A 285 9.95 10.28 1.87
CA ARG A 285 9.21 10.98 0.82
C ARG A 285 10.17 11.83 -0.02
N MET A 286 9.99 11.76 -1.34
CA MET A 286 10.65 12.67 -2.27
C MET A 286 9.62 13.53 -3.00
N GLY A 287 9.84 14.83 -3.01
CA GLY A 287 9.03 15.79 -3.75
C GLY A 287 9.82 17.05 -4.03
N SER A 288 9.44 17.86 -5.01
CA SER A 288 10.32 18.92 -5.53
C SER A 288 10.30 20.20 -4.75
N THR A 289 9.33 20.43 -3.90
CA THR A 289 9.33 21.64 -3.08
C THR A 289 10.28 21.47 -1.91
N THR A 290 10.19 20.36 -1.19
CA THR A 290 10.94 20.17 0.04
C THR A 290 12.02 19.08 -0.05
N GLY A 291 12.18 18.44 -1.22
CA GLY A 291 13.19 17.40 -1.42
C GLY A 291 12.90 16.13 -0.61
N LEU A 292 13.96 15.47 -0.13
CA LEU A 292 13.87 14.26 0.68
C LEU A 292 13.47 14.61 2.12
N ALA A 293 12.44 13.92 2.60
CA ALA A 293 12.02 13.94 4.00
C ALA A 293 11.75 12.52 4.49
N ASP A 294 11.84 12.30 5.79
CA ASP A 294 11.59 11.01 6.43
C ASP A 294 10.58 11.13 7.57
N GLY A 295 10.04 10.00 7.96
CA GLY A 295 9.10 9.90 9.07
C GLY A 295 8.55 8.49 9.22
N ARG A 296 7.36 8.39 9.82
CA ARG A 296 6.73 7.10 10.12
C ARG A 296 5.27 7.08 9.71
N VAL A 297 4.82 5.91 9.34
CA VAL A 297 3.40 5.64 9.17
C VAL A 297 2.70 5.67 10.53
N LEU A 298 1.69 6.52 10.66
CA LEU A 298 0.89 6.72 11.88
C LEU A 298 -0.43 5.96 11.86
N GLY A 299 -1.07 5.84 10.68
CA GLY A 299 -2.35 5.21 10.51
C GLY A 299 -2.59 4.74 9.08
N LEU A 300 -3.55 3.84 8.91
CA LEU A 300 -3.99 3.32 7.63
C LEU A 300 -5.50 3.54 7.48
N ASP A 301 -6.02 3.36 6.26
CA ASP A 301 -7.43 3.61 5.93
C ASP A 301 -7.89 5.02 6.35
N ALA A 302 -6.99 6.00 6.31
CA ALA A 302 -7.30 7.37 6.70
C ALA A 302 -8.33 7.99 5.73
N THR A 303 -9.20 8.81 6.29
CA THR A 303 -10.14 9.63 5.55
C THR A 303 -9.80 11.10 5.79
N VAL A 304 -9.72 11.88 4.71
CA VAL A 304 -9.45 13.32 4.76
C VAL A 304 -10.57 14.06 4.04
N ASN A 305 -11.10 15.10 4.67
CA ASN A 305 -12.10 15.97 4.08
C ASN A 305 -11.42 17.25 3.60
N TYR A 306 -11.06 17.27 2.33
CA TYR A 306 -10.55 18.45 1.65
C TYR A 306 -11.70 19.39 1.26
N PRO A 307 -11.44 20.67 0.93
CA PRO A 307 -12.46 21.56 0.38
C PRO A 307 -13.10 21.02 -0.90
N GLU A 308 -12.35 20.30 -1.72
CA GLU A 308 -12.76 19.70 -2.99
C GLU A 308 -13.61 18.44 -2.80
N GLY A 309 -13.52 17.80 -1.62
CA GLY A 309 -14.28 16.60 -1.28
C GLY A 309 -13.52 15.64 -0.37
N THR A 310 -14.20 14.57 -0.01
CA THR A 310 -13.65 13.53 0.88
C THR A 310 -12.81 12.53 0.09
N VAL A 311 -11.59 12.23 0.57
CA VAL A 311 -10.73 11.15 0.07
C VAL A 311 -10.58 10.11 1.15
N THR A 312 -10.68 8.83 0.80
CA THR A 312 -10.63 7.69 1.72
C THR A 312 -9.54 6.69 1.34
N GLY A 313 -9.11 5.86 2.31
CA GLY A 313 -8.15 4.79 2.08
C GLY A 313 -6.69 5.27 2.05
N LEU A 314 -6.40 6.41 2.68
CA LEU A 314 -5.06 6.99 2.68
C LEU A 314 -4.17 6.43 3.80
N ILE A 315 -2.86 6.54 3.60
CA ILE A 315 -1.82 6.32 4.61
C ILE A 315 -1.58 7.65 5.32
N GLN A 316 -1.63 7.67 6.64
CA GLN A 316 -1.29 8.83 7.46
C GLN A 316 0.13 8.71 7.98
N THR A 317 0.91 9.79 7.90
CA THR A 317 2.31 9.84 8.36
C THR A 317 2.61 11.13 9.11
N ASP A 318 3.76 11.18 9.80
CA ASP A 318 4.38 12.39 10.31
C ASP A 318 5.50 12.94 9.39
N VAL A 319 5.62 12.41 8.18
CA VAL A 319 6.51 12.97 7.16
C VAL A 319 6.03 14.36 6.79
N CYS A 320 6.89 15.36 6.78
CA CYS A 320 6.50 16.69 6.34
C CYS A 320 6.33 16.76 4.82
N ALA A 321 5.40 17.59 4.36
CA ALA A 321 5.23 17.96 2.97
C ALA A 321 4.67 19.39 2.88
N GLU A 322 4.97 20.07 1.77
CA GLU A 322 4.47 21.41 1.49
C GLU A 322 3.76 21.46 0.14
N PRO A 323 3.01 22.55 -0.14
CA PRO A 323 2.43 22.77 -1.45
C PRO A 323 3.50 22.57 -2.52
N GLY A 324 3.30 21.54 -3.33
CA GLY A 324 4.27 21.18 -4.30
C GLY A 324 4.81 19.78 -4.25
N ASP A 325 4.64 19.11 -3.18
CA ASP A 325 5.06 17.72 -3.06
C ASP A 325 3.98 16.73 -3.52
N SER A 326 2.81 17.25 -3.95
CA SER A 326 1.67 16.46 -4.46
C SER A 326 2.06 15.46 -5.54
N GLY A 327 1.70 14.20 -5.37
CA GLY A 327 2.06 13.11 -6.26
C GLY A 327 3.43 12.52 -5.99
N GLY A 328 4.27 13.16 -5.19
CA GLY A 328 5.63 12.70 -4.86
C GLY A 328 5.66 11.33 -4.20
N SER A 329 6.77 10.64 -4.37
CA SER A 329 6.98 9.25 -3.95
C SER A 329 7.06 9.11 -2.43
N LEU A 330 6.33 8.16 -1.86
CA LEU A 330 6.59 7.61 -0.52
C LEU A 330 7.18 6.22 -0.70
N PHE A 331 8.33 5.95 -0.08
CA PHE A 331 9.07 4.72 -0.31
C PHE A 331 9.86 4.29 0.95
N THR A 332 10.39 3.08 0.92
CA THR A 332 11.29 2.55 1.95
C THR A 332 12.74 2.74 1.56
N ARG A 333 13.64 2.67 2.52
CA ARG A 333 15.09 2.77 2.30
C ARG A 333 15.66 1.70 1.34
N ASP A 334 15.01 0.55 1.28
CA ASP A 334 15.38 -0.59 0.44
C ASP A 334 14.65 -0.62 -0.92
N GLY A 335 13.99 0.50 -1.31
CA GLY A 335 13.45 0.69 -2.66
C GLY A 335 12.08 0.05 -2.89
N LEU A 336 11.22 -0.05 -1.87
CA LEU A 336 9.83 -0.41 -2.07
C LEU A 336 8.95 0.84 -2.16
N ALA A 337 8.12 0.92 -3.20
CA ALA A 337 7.12 1.97 -3.34
C ALA A 337 5.98 1.74 -2.34
N ILE A 338 5.58 2.77 -1.61
CA ILE A 338 4.54 2.72 -0.58
C ILE A 338 3.35 3.58 -0.95
N GLY A 339 3.56 4.81 -1.43
CA GLY A 339 2.44 5.71 -1.68
C GLY A 339 2.79 6.93 -2.52
N LEU A 340 1.76 7.74 -2.80
CA LEU A 340 1.83 9.01 -3.52
C LEU A 340 1.32 10.12 -2.60
N THR A 341 2.01 11.25 -2.54
CA THR A 341 1.60 12.39 -1.70
C THR A 341 0.24 12.91 -2.14
N SER A 342 -0.74 12.89 -1.25
CA SER A 342 -2.09 13.44 -1.47
C SER A 342 -2.20 14.86 -0.92
N GLY A 343 -2.04 15.03 0.36
CA GLY A 343 -2.14 16.33 1.02
C GLY A 343 -1.87 16.22 2.52
N GLY A 344 -2.02 17.31 3.23
CA GLY A 344 -1.72 17.29 4.66
C GLY A 344 -2.02 18.61 5.36
N SER A 345 -1.48 18.74 6.56
CA SER A 345 -1.52 19.96 7.37
C SER A 345 -0.13 20.29 7.90
N GLY A 346 0.12 21.56 8.18
CA GLY A 346 1.43 22.02 8.67
C GLY A 346 2.44 22.26 7.54
N ASP A 347 3.70 22.28 7.90
CA ASP A 347 4.84 22.48 7.00
C ASP A 347 6.11 21.80 7.56
N CYS A 348 7.21 21.83 6.81
CA CYS A 348 8.46 21.21 7.23
C CYS A 348 9.21 21.98 8.35
N THR A 349 8.70 23.15 8.77
CA THR A 349 9.26 23.94 9.88
C THR A 349 8.55 23.66 11.19
N THR A 350 7.22 23.60 11.17
CA THR A 350 6.37 23.45 12.36
C THR A 350 5.91 22.02 12.60
N GLY A 351 6.13 21.13 11.61
CA GLY A 351 5.58 19.78 11.58
C GLY A 351 4.12 19.77 11.16
N GLY A 352 3.57 18.58 11.03
CA GLY A 352 2.19 18.38 10.59
C GLY A 352 1.90 16.91 10.32
N GLU A 353 0.88 16.67 9.52
CA GLU A 353 0.50 15.34 9.07
C GLU A 353 0.34 15.34 7.56
N THR A 354 0.89 14.34 6.93
CA THR A 354 0.76 14.15 5.49
C THR A 354 0.09 12.81 5.21
N PHE A 355 -0.80 12.84 4.24
CA PHE A 355 -1.57 11.69 3.78
C PHE A 355 -1.10 11.28 2.39
N PHE A 356 -1.02 9.96 2.19
CA PHE A 356 -0.54 9.38 0.95
C PHE A 356 -1.55 8.37 0.41
N GLN A 357 -1.73 8.39 -0.90
CA GLN A 357 -2.45 7.32 -1.61
C GLN A 357 -1.60 6.05 -1.59
N PRO A 358 -2.09 4.88 -1.12
CA PRO A 358 -1.37 3.62 -1.28
C PRO A 358 -1.07 3.33 -2.76
N VAL A 359 0.19 3.08 -3.08
CA VAL A 359 0.62 2.86 -4.47
C VAL A 359 0.05 1.55 -5.03
N THR A 360 -0.07 0.51 -4.21
CA THR A 360 -0.66 -0.78 -4.58
C THR A 360 -2.10 -0.62 -5.06
N THR A 361 -2.90 0.21 -4.37
CA THR A 361 -4.26 0.56 -4.79
C THR A 361 -4.26 1.30 -6.12
N ALA A 362 -3.35 2.27 -6.31
CA ALA A 362 -3.24 3.02 -7.56
C ALA A 362 -2.86 2.11 -8.73
N LEU A 363 -1.80 1.30 -8.59
CA LEU A 363 -1.33 0.35 -9.61
C LEU A 363 -2.45 -0.62 -10.04
N ASN A 364 -3.12 -1.24 -9.08
CA ASN A 364 -4.23 -2.15 -9.35
C ASN A 364 -5.38 -1.46 -10.09
N ALA A 365 -5.73 -0.23 -9.69
CA ALA A 365 -6.83 0.51 -10.28
C ALA A 365 -6.56 0.93 -11.73
N VAL A 366 -5.30 1.23 -12.08
CA VAL A 366 -4.92 1.66 -13.43
C VAL A 366 -4.35 0.51 -14.28
N GLY A 367 -4.10 -0.66 -13.70
CA GLY A 367 -3.52 -1.82 -14.38
C GLY A 367 -2.07 -1.59 -14.83
N ALA A 368 -1.28 -0.87 -14.02
CA ALA A 368 0.12 -0.61 -14.28
C ALA A 368 1.04 -1.42 -13.34
N THR A 369 2.31 -1.59 -13.73
CA THR A 369 3.34 -2.31 -12.96
C THR A 369 4.56 -1.44 -12.71
N LEU A 370 5.24 -1.66 -11.57
CA LEU A 370 6.57 -1.13 -11.28
C LEU A 370 7.64 -2.11 -11.79
N GLY A 371 8.81 -1.57 -12.14
CA GLY A 371 9.97 -2.34 -12.60
C GLY A 371 9.99 -2.67 -14.08
N ASP A 372 11.13 -3.15 -14.54
CA ASP A 372 11.40 -3.46 -15.97
C ASP A 372 10.88 -4.86 -16.39
N GLU A 373 9.76 -5.33 -15.86
CA GLU A 373 9.21 -6.66 -16.22
C GLU A 373 8.82 -6.78 -17.73
N GLY A 374 8.96 -5.69 -18.51
CA GLY A 374 8.70 -5.67 -19.95
C GLY A 374 9.90 -5.99 -20.86
N ALA A 375 11.14 -5.94 -20.37
CA ALA A 375 12.35 -6.12 -21.19
C ALA A 375 12.98 -7.53 -21.10
N GLY A 376 12.48 -8.42 -20.23
CA GLY A 376 13.09 -9.71 -19.90
C GLY A 376 12.48 -10.96 -20.55
N ALA A 377 11.43 -10.87 -21.33
CA ALA A 377 10.75 -12.06 -21.91
C ALA A 377 11.17 -12.39 -23.36
N GLY A 378 12.44 -12.13 -23.74
CA GLY A 378 12.90 -12.34 -25.12
C GLY A 378 14.29 -12.96 -25.32
N ALA A 379 15.00 -13.36 -24.25
CA ALA A 379 16.28 -14.05 -24.37
C ALA A 379 16.21 -15.43 -23.70
N GLY A 380 15.53 -16.37 -24.33
CA GLY A 380 15.69 -17.79 -24.03
C GLY A 380 17.14 -18.19 -24.31
N GLU A 381 17.88 -18.53 -23.30
CA GLU A 381 19.14 -19.24 -23.40
C GLU A 381 18.96 -20.52 -24.20
N ALA A 382 19.42 -20.50 -25.43
CA ALA A 382 19.71 -21.71 -26.17
C ALA A 382 20.98 -22.31 -25.53
N ALA A 383 20.82 -23.31 -24.69
CA ALA A 383 21.91 -24.19 -24.28
C ALA A 383 22.50 -24.85 -25.50
N ASP A 384 23.77 -24.53 -25.78
CA ASP A 384 24.63 -25.18 -26.73
C ASP A 384 25.11 -26.49 -26.11
N ASP A 385 24.49 -27.61 -26.52
CA ASP A 385 25.11 -28.92 -26.38
C ASP A 385 25.56 -29.37 -27.76
N GLY A 386 26.88 -29.13 -28.01
CA GLY A 386 27.55 -29.66 -29.17
C GLY A 386 27.67 -31.17 -29.11
N GLU A 387 27.26 -31.85 -30.16
CA GLU A 387 27.94 -33.11 -30.59
C GLU A 387 27.82 -33.28 -32.09
N ALA A 388 28.97 -33.44 -32.71
CA ALA A 388 29.16 -33.63 -34.13
C ALA A 388 28.68 -35.01 -34.58
N SER A 389 28.03 -35.08 -35.76
CA SER A 389 28.31 -36.17 -36.71
C SER A 389 27.83 -35.82 -38.14
N ALA A 390 28.69 -36.21 -39.05
CA ALA A 390 28.66 -35.97 -40.50
C ALA A 390 27.60 -36.75 -41.25
N GLY A 391 27.21 -36.23 -42.43
CA GLY A 391 26.68 -37.07 -43.51
C GLY A 391 25.66 -36.44 -44.43
N GLY A 392 26.11 -35.89 -45.52
CA GLY A 392 25.74 -36.23 -46.91
C GLY A 392 24.38 -35.91 -47.50
N GLY A 393 24.40 -35.05 -48.55
CA GLY A 393 23.67 -35.41 -49.78
C GLY A 393 22.42 -34.66 -50.17
N GLY A 394 22.51 -33.67 -51.07
CA GLY A 394 21.88 -33.77 -52.39
C GLY A 394 20.50 -33.21 -52.68
N GLY A 395 20.42 -32.26 -53.62
CA GLY A 395 19.30 -32.10 -54.55
C GLY A 395 18.24 -31.06 -54.19
N GLY A 396 18.14 -29.87 -54.75
CA GLY A 396 17.78 -29.59 -56.13
C GLY A 396 16.25 -29.31 -56.25
N GLY A 397 15.85 -28.11 -56.67
CA GLY A 397 14.49 -27.85 -57.07
C GLY A 397 14.06 -26.39 -57.07
N GLU A 398 14.21 -25.81 -58.24
CA GLU A 398 13.70 -24.51 -58.67
C GLU A 398 12.18 -24.45 -58.66
N GLY A 399 11.60 -23.25 -58.54
CA GLY A 399 10.19 -23.02 -58.76
C GLY A 399 9.76 -21.57 -58.59
N ALA A 400 9.91 -20.82 -59.71
CA ALA A 400 9.41 -19.46 -59.85
C ALA A 400 7.89 -19.41 -60.00
N GLY A 401 7.28 -18.28 -59.56
CA GLY A 401 5.85 -18.03 -59.83
C GLY A 401 5.47 -16.59 -59.48
N ALA A 402 5.45 -15.74 -60.47
CA ALA A 402 5.00 -14.35 -60.44
C ALA A 402 3.49 -14.24 -60.70
N GLY A 403 2.91 -13.10 -60.27
CA GLY A 403 1.56 -12.64 -60.63
C GLY A 403 1.10 -11.54 -59.68
N ALA A 404 1.26 -10.27 -59.87
CA ALA A 404 0.70 -9.25 -60.75
C ALA A 404 -0.83 -9.02 -60.57
N GLY A 405 -1.16 -7.83 -60.05
CA GLY A 405 -2.16 -6.95 -60.63
C GLY A 405 -3.51 -6.82 -59.89
N HIS A 406 -3.94 -5.72 -59.39
CA HIS A 406 -4.69 -4.71 -60.08
C HIS A 406 -5.28 -3.66 -59.09
N ALA A 407 -5.18 -2.44 -59.47
CA ALA A 407 -5.75 -1.18 -59.07
C ALA A 407 -7.28 -1.13 -59.09
N GLY A 408 -7.84 -0.20 -58.29
CA GLY A 408 -9.22 0.24 -58.35
C GLY A 408 -9.42 1.53 -57.56
N ALA A 409 -9.41 2.65 -58.29
CA ALA A 409 -9.72 4.02 -57.84
C ALA A 409 -11.24 4.31 -57.81
N GLY A 410 -11.62 5.31 -57.02
CA GLY A 410 -12.93 5.97 -57.04
C GLY A 410 -13.19 6.60 -55.67
N GLY A 411 -13.08 7.84 -55.30
CA GLY A 411 -13.43 9.07 -55.95
C GLY A 411 -14.92 9.38 -55.85
N VAL A 412 -15.36 10.25 -54.89
CA VAL A 412 -16.27 11.38 -55.14
C VAL A 412 -16.36 12.28 -53.88
N ALA A 413 -16.26 13.57 -54.09
CA ALA A 413 -16.47 14.68 -53.19
C ALA A 413 -17.97 14.92 -52.90
N GLY A 414 -18.24 15.57 -51.77
CA GLY A 414 -19.53 16.12 -51.40
C GLY A 414 -19.39 17.29 -50.47
N ASP A 415 -19.47 18.46 -51.07
CA ASP A 415 -19.58 19.78 -50.47
C ASP A 415 -20.91 19.97 -49.76
N GLY A 416 -20.98 20.78 -48.68
CA GLY A 416 -22.24 21.11 -48.02
C GLY A 416 -22.06 22.09 -46.87
N SER A 417 -21.91 23.34 -47.20
CA SER A 417 -22.05 24.53 -46.36
C SER A 417 -23.44 24.68 -45.75
N GLY A 418 -23.51 25.23 -44.52
CA GLY A 418 -24.74 25.67 -43.88
C GLY A 418 -24.48 26.41 -42.59
N ALA A 419 -24.51 27.72 -42.67
CA ALA A 419 -24.50 28.69 -41.57
C ALA A 419 -25.90 28.77 -40.90
N GLY A 420 -25.94 29.27 -39.65
CA GLY A 420 -27.15 29.86 -39.12
C GLY A 420 -27.31 29.78 -37.61
N GLU A 421 -27.15 30.96 -36.95
CA GLU A 421 -27.58 31.49 -35.63
C GLU A 421 -26.96 30.90 -34.38
#